data_636fe8a5de215d8fd671116a58fd95f5
#
_entry.id   636fe8a5de215d8fd671116a58fd95f5
#
_cell.length_a   1.000
_cell.length_b   1.000
_cell.length_c   1.000
_cell.angle_alpha   90.00
_cell.angle_beta   90.00
_cell.angle_gamma   90.00
#
_symmetry.space_group_name_H-M   'P 1'
#
loop_
_entity.id
_entity.type
_entity.pdbx_description
1 polymer ?
#
loop_
_entity_poly.entity_id
_entity_poly.type
_entity_poly.pdbx_seq_one_letter_code
_entity_poly.pdbx_strand_id
1 'polypeptide(L)'
;ASDVYKRQVKGAKLIIVGIPSIAHEVFFSALIPCLEDGQIIHIIPDNYGTLKLRKMMREAGCTKKVIVGGWSSAPYGTRVDTEGGIMNAHVSLVYRAITLRGAALPMTDQEDFLESSKALGCFDAITQGDGVVSGETVLDIGFSNVNPVIHVPGTLLGVSTMENFNTVLHMNKHDYSIYSHSFCPSISEVQYQFYNEEIALANAIGVGIQPFDKEVFYQRTSVLGQEYMGEGCDVPFDEEWEVGYGTGPFTIQNRYVTEDVPVGCHVYHELGKKFGVPTPIIDSMIVLGGVMNKTDYFESGLKLEDLGIGHMDKEALLAYLNEGVYTE
;
A
#
# COMPACT_ATOMS: atom_id res chain seq x y z
N ALA A 1 0.26 -27.24 -1.27
CA ALA A 1 -0.17 -25.86 -1.48
C ALA A 1 -0.73 -25.66 -2.88
N SER A 2 -0.02 -26.08 -3.95
CA SER A 2 -0.46 -25.84 -5.34
C SER A 2 -1.83 -26.39 -5.69
N ASP A 3 -2.22 -27.56 -5.15
CA ASP A 3 -3.53 -28.16 -5.44
C ASP A 3 -4.70 -27.46 -4.77
N VAL A 4 -4.45 -26.76 -3.66
CA VAL A 4 -5.47 -25.95 -2.98
C VAL A 4 -5.74 -24.69 -3.80
N TYR A 5 -4.71 -23.98 -4.24
CA TYR A 5 -4.85 -22.78 -5.08
C TYR A 5 -5.51 -23.10 -6.42
N LYS A 6 -5.11 -24.21 -7.10
CA LYS A 6 -5.76 -24.65 -8.33
C LYS A 6 -7.27 -24.82 -8.19
N ARG A 7 -7.71 -25.39 -7.06
CA ARG A 7 -9.15 -25.58 -6.81
C ARG A 7 -9.86 -24.26 -6.48
N GLN A 8 -9.19 -23.33 -5.80
CA GLN A 8 -9.78 -22.07 -5.39
C GLN A 8 -9.99 -21.10 -6.57
N VAL A 9 -9.04 -21.04 -7.50
CA VAL A 9 -9.13 -20.09 -8.62
C VAL A 9 -9.82 -20.65 -9.86
N LYS A 10 -10.02 -21.96 -9.92
CA LYS A 10 -10.71 -22.60 -11.06
C LYS A 10 -12.14 -22.11 -11.18
N GLY A 11 -12.47 -21.51 -12.35
CA GLY A 11 -13.78 -20.97 -12.65
C GLY A 11 -14.14 -19.69 -11.88
N ALA A 12 -13.24 -19.16 -11.04
CA ALA A 12 -13.43 -17.87 -10.41
C ALA A 12 -13.30 -16.76 -11.47
N LYS A 13 -14.23 -15.82 -11.49
CA LYS A 13 -14.11 -14.61 -12.34
C LYS A 13 -13.23 -13.56 -11.69
N LEU A 14 -13.36 -13.38 -10.37
CA LEU A 14 -12.59 -12.42 -9.59
C LEU A 14 -11.64 -13.16 -8.64
N ILE A 15 -10.39 -12.72 -8.60
CA ILE A 15 -9.37 -13.18 -7.69
C ILE A 15 -8.90 -11.99 -6.86
N ILE A 16 -9.08 -12.08 -5.55
CA ILE A 16 -8.65 -11.03 -4.61
C ILE A 16 -7.36 -11.48 -3.94
N VAL A 17 -6.32 -10.68 -4.07
CA VAL A 17 -5.01 -10.90 -3.45
C VAL A 17 -4.84 -9.87 -2.33
N GLY A 18 -5.21 -10.25 -1.11
CA GLY A 18 -5.10 -9.43 0.10
C GLY A 18 -4.01 -9.96 1.02
N ILE A 19 -2.76 -9.88 0.61
CA ILE A 19 -1.60 -10.44 1.34
C ILE A 19 -0.49 -9.38 1.50
N PRO A 20 0.39 -9.52 2.50
CA PRO A 20 1.58 -8.67 2.59
C PRO A 20 2.45 -8.76 1.34
N SER A 21 3.04 -7.63 0.93
CA SER A 21 3.87 -7.54 -0.29
C SER A 21 5.09 -8.47 -0.29
N ILE A 22 5.64 -8.77 0.88
CA ILE A 22 6.72 -9.75 1.05
C ILE A 22 6.32 -11.18 0.63
N ALA A 23 5.03 -11.48 0.58
CA ALA A 23 4.51 -12.78 0.17
C ALA A 23 4.12 -12.84 -1.32
N HIS A 24 4.15 -11.71 -2.05
CA HIS A 24 3.71 -11.63 -3.44
C HIS A 24 4.40 -12.67 -4.32
N GLU A 25 5.72 -12.80 -4.24
CA GLU A 25 6.47 -13.70 -5.12
C GLU A 25 6.07 -15.16 -4.95
N VAL A 26 6.00 -15.64 -3.72
CA VAL A 26 5.60 -17.01 -3.41
C VAL A 26 4.17 -17.28 -3.86
N PHE A 27 3.28 -16.31 -3.58
CA PHE A 27 1.87 -16.44 -3.94
C PHE A 27 1.66 -16.39 -5.45
N PHE A 28 2.29 -15.45 -6.15
CA PHE A 28 2.17 -15.30 -7.60
C PHE A 28 2.77 -16.51 -8.34
N SER A 29 3.88 -17.06 -7.87
CA SER A 29 4.44 -18.30 -8.43
C SER A 29 3.47 -19.47 -8.36
N ALA A 30 2.66 -19.55 -7.30
CA ALA A 30 1.63 -20.57 -7.16
C ALA A 30 0.36 -20.26 -7.97
N LEU A 31 0.02 -18.98 -8.14
CA LEU A 31 -1.18 -18.51 -8.83
C LEU A 31 -1.07 -18.63 -10.36
N ILE A 32 0.06 -18.17 -10.93
CA ILE A 32 0.25 -18.06 -12.40
C ILE A 32 -0.08 -19.36 -13.15
N PRO A 33 0.37 -20.54 -12.71
CA PRO A 33 0.03 -21.80 -13.41
C PRO A 33 -1.45 -22.19 -13.35
N CYS A 34 -2.23 -21.51 -12.51
CA CYS A 34 -3.65 -21.81 -12.27
C CYS A 34 -4.59 -20.84 -12.95
N LEU A 35 -4.07 -19.80 -13.59
CA LEU A 35 -4.87 -18.75 -14.23
C LEU A 35 -5.64 -19.30 -15.44
N GLU A 36 -6.84 -18.74 -15.64
CA GLU A 36 -7.73 -19.02 -16.75
C GLU A 36 -8.07 -17.72 -17.50
N ASP A 37 -8.38 -17.81 -18.79
CA ASP A 37 -8.76 -16.64 -19.57
C ASP A 37 -10.02 -15.97 -19.02
N GLY A 38 -10.03 -14.64 -19.00
CA GLY A 38 -11.16 -13.82 -18.55
C GLY A 38 -11.24 -13.60 -17.04
N GLN A 39 -10.25 -14.04 -16.30
CA GLN A 39 -10.16 -13.73 -14.87
C GLN A 39 -9.69 -12.30 -14.64
N ILE A 40 -10.18 -11.68 -13.56
CA ILE A 40 -9.77 -10.34 -13.11
C ILE A 40 -9.16 -10.45 -11.74
N ILE A 41 -7.95 -9.90 -11.59
CA ILE A 41 -7.15 -10.00 -10.37
C ILE A 41 -7.06 -8.63 -9.72
N HIS A 42 -7.53 -8.53 -8.47
CA HIS A 42 -7.45 -7.34 -7.62
C HIS A 42 -6.37 -7.55 -6.55
N ILE A 43 -5.34 -6.72 -6.54
CA ILE A 43 -4.28 -6.73 -5.52
C ILE A 43 -4.56 -5.61 -4.52
N ILE A 44 -4.68 -5.94 -3.23
CA ILE A 44 -5.17 -5.04 -2.18
C ILE A 44 -4.30 -5.15 -0.92
N PRO A 45 -3.54 -4.12 -0.53
CA PRO A 45 -3.06 -3.02 -1.38
C PRO A 45 -2.09 -3.51 -2.45
N ASP A 46 -1.90 -2.71 -3.50
CA ASP A 46 -1.07 -3.10 -4.64
C ASP A 46 0.42 -3.25 -4.27
N ASN A 47 0.98 -2.26 -3.62
CA ASN A 47 2.41 -2.24 -3.27
C ASN A 47 3.31 -2.72 -4.42
N TYR A 48 3.05 -2.23 -5.64
CA TYR A 48 3.70 -2.64 -6.89
C TYR A 48 3.47 -4.10 -7.29
N GLY A 49 2.53 -4.79 -6.66
CA GLY A 49 2.19 -6.19 -6.93
C GLY A 49 1.71 -6.41 -8.36
N THR A 50 0.98 -5.46 -8.94
CA THR A 50 0.52 -5.52 -10.34
C THR A 50 1.69 -5.58 -11.32
N LEU A 51 2.68 -4.71 -11.16
CA LEU A 51 3.91 -4.74 -11.97
C LEU A 51 4.67 -6.06 -11.80
N LYS A 52 4.86 -6.48 -10.55
CA LYS A 52 5.55 -7.74 -10.23
C LYS A 52 4.82 -8.95 -10.83
N LEU A 53 3.50 -9.04 -10.68
CA LEU A 53 2.71 -10.13 -11.24
C LEU A 53 2.82 -10.17 -12.78
N ARG A 54 2.67 -9.03 -13.46
CA ARG A 54 2.82 -8.97 -14.93
C ARG A 54 4.22 -9.40 -15.39
N LYS A 55 5.28 -8.97 -14.69
CA LYS A 55 6.65 -9.46 -14.95
C LYS A 55 6.73 -10.98 -14.80
N MET A 56 6.31 -11.51 -13.67
CA MET A 56 6.37 -12.97 -13.41
C MET A 56 5.54 -13.78 -14.41
N MET A 57 4.39 -13.26 -14.85
CA MET A 57 3.58 -13.89 -15.92
C MET A 57 4.36 -13.97 -17.24
N ARG A 58 5.07 -12.90 -17.63
CA ARG A 58 5.90 -12.91 -18.84
C ARG A 58 7.04 -13.94 -18.73
N GLU A 59 7.77 -13.91 -17.63
CA GLU A 59 8.88 -14.84 -17.37
C GLU A 59 8.43 -16.31 -17.34
N ALA A 60 7.24 -16.57 -16.84
CA ALA A 60 6.63 -17.91 -16.84
C ALA A 60 6.02 -18.30 -18.19
N GLY A 61 6.06 -17.44 -19.20
CA GLY A 61 5.43 -17.69 -20.51
C GLY A 61 3.90 -17.83 -20.42
N CYS A 62 3.27 -17.18 -19.45
CA CYS A 62 1.82 -17.22 -19.27
C CYS A 62 1.12 -16.42 -20.38
N THR A 63 0.35 -17.11 -21.22
CA THR A 63 -0.41 -16.52 -22.35
C THR A 63 -1.87 -16.24 -22.01
N LYS A 64 -2.27 -16.41 -20.75
CA LYS A 64 -3.64 -16.21 -20.33
C LYS A 64 -4.06 -14.75 -20.42
N LYS A 65 -5.23 -14.51 -20.98
CA LYS A 65 -5.85 -13.18 -21.08
C LYS A 65 -6.55 -12.88 -19.76
N VAL A 66 -5.87 -12.21 -18.85
CA VAL A 66 -6.37 -11.81 -17.54
C VAL A 66 -6.21 -10.31 -17.37
N ILE A 67 -7.15 -9.68 -16.68
CA ILE A 67 -7.02 -8.30 -16.22
C ILE A 67 -6.31 -8.33 -14.86
N VAL A 68 -5.30 -7.50 -14.69
CA VAL A 68 -4.59 -7.35 -13.41
C VAL A 68 -4.58 -5.89 -13.05
N GLY A 69 -5.02 -5.59 -11.84
CA GLY A 69 -4.97 -4.25 -11.29
C GLY A 69 -4.84 -4.28 -9.78
N GLY A 70 -4.55 -3.13 -9.22
CA GLY A 70 -4.33 -2.97 -7.80
C GLY A 70 -4.99 -1.72 -7.24
N TRP A 71 -4.96 -1.61 -5.93
CA TRP A 71 -5.57 -0.54 -5.15
C TRP A 71 -4.54 0.16 -4.29
N SER A 72 -4.65 1.47 -4.15
CA SER A 72 -3.71 2.30 -3.39
C SER A 72 -3.65 1.93 -1.91
N SER A 73 -4.73 1.38 -1.36
CA SER A 73 -4.81 0.95 0.04
C SER A 73 -5.79 -0.21 0.19
N ALA A 74 -5.96 -0.70 1.41
CA ALA A 74 -7.04 -1.63 1.76
C ALA A 74 -8.33 -0.86 2.07
N PRO A 75 -9.52 -1.40 1.74
CA PRO A 75 -10.80 -0.77 2.07
C PRO A 75 -11.03 -0.69 3.58
N TYR A 76 -10.44 -1.59 4.34
CA TYR A 76 -10.55 -1.66 5.79
C TYR A 76 -9.21 -1.92 6.46
N GLY A 77 -8.97 -1.28 7.60
CA GLY A 77 -7.98 -1.69 8.58
C GLY A 77 -8.65 -2.55 9.63
N THR A 78 -8.18 -3.79 9.80
CA THR A 78 -8.76 -4.73 10.76
C THR A 78 -7.73 -5.23 11.75
N ARG A 79 -8.20 -5.60 12.93
CA ARG A 79 -7.42 -6.34 13.94
C ARG A 79 -8.20 -7.58 14.31
N VAL A 80 -7.48 -8.68 14.46
CA VAL A 80 -8.05 -9.95 14.87
C VAL A 80 -7.61 -10.25 16.29
N ASP A 81 -8.57 -10.36 17.19
CA ASP A 81 -8.34 -10.85 18.53
C ASP A 81 -8.66 -12.35 18.58
N THR A 82 -7.71 -13.14 19.06
CA THR A 82 -7.80 -14.59 19.19
C THR A 82 -7.64 -15.08 20.63
N GLU A 83 -7.73 -14.19 21.62
CA GLU A 83 -7.58 -14.58 23.05
C GLU A 83 -8.59 -15.67 23.48
N GLY A 84 -9.78 -15.67 22.89
CA GLY A 84 -10.78 -16.72 23.05
C GLY A 84 -10.56 -17.99 22.23
N GLY A 85 -9.43 -18.11 21.54
CA GLY A 85 -9.14 -19.15 20.55
C GLY A 85 -9.68 -18.81 19.16
N ILE A 86 -9.14 -19.45 18.12
CA ILE A 86 -9.46 -19.12 16.71
C ILE A 86 -10.94 -19.27 16.36
N MET A 87 -11.66 -20.15 17.03
CA MET A 87 -13.10 -20.35 16.82
C MET A 87 -13.96 -19.23 17.41
N ASN A 88 -13.40 -18.44 18.32
CA ASN A 88 -14.04 -17.28 18.95
C ASN A 88 -13.32 -15.99 18.61
N ALA A 89 -12.62 -15.96 17.50
CA ALA A 89 -11.89 -14.77 17.06
C ALA A 89 -12.87 -13.62 16.77
N HIS A 90 -12.54 -12.43 17.30
CA HIS A 90 -13.23 -11.19 16.99
C HIS A 90 -12.41 -10.41 15.97
N VAL A 91 -13.08 -9.85 14.97
CA VAL A 91 -12.45 -8.94 14.00
C VAL A 91 -12.96 -7.54 14.30
N SER A 92 -12.06 -6.69 14.80
CA SER A 92 -12.34 -5.28 15.01
C SER A 92 -11.99 -4.51 13.74
N LEU A 93 -12.91 -3.65 13.30
CA LEU A 93 -12.68 -2.70 12.23
C LEU A 93 -12.13 -1.42 12.86
N VAL A 94 -10.87 -1.09 12.59
CA VAL A 94 -10.19 0.07 13.18
C VAL A 94 -10.07 1.24 12.21
N TYR A 95 -10.39 1.02 10.94
CA TYR A 95 -10.29 2.01 9.90
C TYR A 95 -11.11 1.56 8.68
N ARG A 96 -11.67 2.53 7.97
CA ARG A 96 -12.35 2.34 6.71
C ARG A 96 -11.99 3.47 5.76
N ALA A 97 -11.58 3.11 4.55
CA ALA A 97 -11.33 4.08 3.49
C ALA A 97 -12.63 4.75 3.03
N ILE A 98 -12.60 6.07 2.79
CA ILE A 98 -13.68 6.83 2.17
C ILE A 98 -13.44 7.05 0.68
N THR A 99 -12.19 7.03 0.26
CA THR A 99 -11.77 7.06 -1.14
C THR A 99 -10.70 5.99 -1.38
N LEU A 100 -10.78 5.29 -2.49
CA LEU A 100 -9.81 4.27 -2.86
C LEU A 100 -9.48 4.39 -4.35
N ARG A 101 -8.22 4.61 -4.68
CA ARG A 101 -7.75 4.68 -6.07
C ARG A 101 -7.38 3.30 -6.57
N GLY A 102 -7.88 2.95 -7.76
CA GLY A 102 -7.58 1.68 -8.41
C GLY A 102 -7.06 1.88 -9.82
N ALA A 103 -6.10 1.06 -10.24
CA ALA A 103 -5.59 1.07 -11.60
C ALA A 103 -5.30 -0.34 -12.12
N ALA A 104 -5.59 -0.55 -13.39
CA ALA A 104 -5.21 -1.75 -14.13
C ALA A 104 -3.85 -1.57 -14.82
N LEU A 105 -3.23 -2.67 -15.18
CA LEU A 105 -2.06 -2.71 -16.07
C LEU A 105 -2.33 -3.70 -17.22
N PRO A 106 -2.44 -3.23 -18.47
CA PRO A 106 -2.40 -1.81 -18.88
C PRO A 106 -3.68 -1.04 -18.55
N MET A 107 -3.62 0.29 -18.67
CA MET A 107 -4.79 1.16 -18.46
C MET A 107 -5.91 0.93 -19.50
N THR A 108 -5.63 0.29 -20.61
CA THR A 108 -6.67 -0.16 -21.56
C THR A 108 -7.68 -1.13 -20.95
N ASP A 109 -7.32 -1.79 -19.84
CA ASP A 109 -8.22 -2.71 -19.11
C ASP A 109 -8.95 -2.01 -17.94
N GLN A 110 -8.80 -0.68 -17.79
CA GLN A 110 -9.25 0.07 -16.61
C GLN A 110 -10.77 0.03 -16.40
N GLU A 111 -11.55 0.18 -17.47
CA GLU A 111 -13.01 0.19 -17.36
C GLU A 111 -13.55 -1.13 -16.82
N ASP A 112 -13.07 -2.25 -17.38
CA ASP A 112 -13.47 -3.60 -16.95
C ASP A 112 -12.98 -3.90 -15.53
N PHE A 113 -11.77 -3.43 -15.17
CA PHE A 113 -11.23 -3.57 -13.83
C PHE A 113 -12.10 -2.85 -12.79
N LEU A 114 -12.41 -1.57 -13.00
CA LEU A 114 -13.26 -0.80 -12.08
C LEU A 114 -14.70 -1.33 -12.05
N GLU A 115 -15.27 -1.71 -13.18
CA GLU A 115 -16.61 -2.29 -13.21
C GLU A 115 -16.68 -3.57 -12.39
N SER A 116 -15.64 -4.41 -12.46
CA SER A 116 -15.59 -5.65 -11.68
C SER A 116 -15.54 -5.42 -10.17
N SER A 117 -15.04 -4.27 -9.71
CA SER A 117 -15.00 -3.93 -8.29
C SER A 117 -16.38 -3.78 -7.66
N LYS A 118 -17.41 -3.48 -8.44
CA LYS A 118 -18.80 -3.40 -7.97
C LYS A 118 -19.35 -4.72 -7.44
N ALA A 119 -18.74 -5.84 -7.81
CA ALA A 119 -19.07 -7.15 -7.25
C ALA A 119 -18.47 -7.38 -5.84
N LEU A 120 -17.63 -6.47 -5.38
CA LEU A 120 -16.96 -6.55 -4.08
C LEU A 120 -17.70 -5.67 -3.07
N GLY A 121 -18.57 -6.26 -2.26
CA GLY A 121 -19.36 -5.52 -1.27
C GLY A 121 -18.55 -4.67 -0.29
N CYS A 122 -17.26 -4.97 -0.11
CA CYS A 122 -16.36 -4.13 0.68
C CYS A 122 -16.12 -2.74 0.07
N PHE A 123 -16.35 -2.57 -1.24
CA PHE A 123 -16.23 -1.29 -1.92
C PHE A 123 -17.51 -0.46 -1.88
N ASP A 124 -18.68 -1.08 -1.66
CA ASP A 124 -19.97 -0.35 -1.53
C ASP A 124 -19.92 0.65 -0.37
N ALA A 125 -19.16 0.29 0.66
CA ALA A 125 -19.00 1.12 1.84
C ALA A 125 -18.09 2.34 1.62
N ILE A 126 -17.33 2.40 0.52
CA ILE A 126 -16.43 3.50 0.16
C ILE A 126 -17.16 4.55 -0.68
N THR A 127 -18.42 4.33 -1.01
CA THR A 127 -19.18 5.14 -1.97
C THR A 127 -19.75 6.45 -1.44
N GLN A 128 -19.46 6.79 -0.20
CA GLN A 128 -19.79 8.10 0.34
C GLN A 128 -18.67 9.09 -0.01
N GLY A 129 -18.96 10.06 -0.84
CA GLY A 129 -18.00 10.93 -1.48
C GLY A 129 -17.63 10.40 -2.87
N ASP A 130 -16.39 10.55 -3.27
CA ASP A 130 -15.93 10.07 -4.59
C ASP A 130 -15.72 8.54 -4.65
N GLY A 131 -15.73 7.88 -3.50
CA GLY A 131 -15.71 6.43 -3.39
C GLY A 131 -14.50 5.76 -4.03
N VAL A 132 -14.77 4.82 -4.93
CA VAL A 132 -13.78 4.21 -5.80
C VAL A 132 -13.48 5.18 -6.94
N VAL A 133 -12.23 5.61 -7.08
CA VAL A 133 -11.77 6.51 -8.14
C VAL A 133 -10.75 5.82 -9.04
N SER A 134 -10.74 6.22 -10.32
CA SER A 134 -9.70 5.77 -11.25
C SER A 134 -8.36 6.40 -10.90
N GLY A 135 -7.33 5.56 -10.72
CA GLY A 135 -5.95 6.00 -10.84
C GLY A 135 -5.61 6.25 -12.31
N GLU A 136 -4.55 7.01 -12.56
CA GLU A 136 -4.05 7.25 -13.91
C GLU A 136 -3.19 6.09 -14.41
N THR A 137 -2.46 5.42 -13.51
CA THR A 137 -1.65 4.24 -13.78
C THR A 137 -1.42 3.45 -12.48
N VAL A 138 -0.85 2.25 -12.58
CA VAL A 138 -0.44 1.50 -11.38
C VAL A 138 0.71 2.16 -10.61
N LEU A 139 1.46 3.09 -11.20
CA LEU A 139 2.41 3.93 -10.46
C LEU A 139 1.70 5.03 -9.67
N ASP A 140 0.64 5.63 -10.19
CA ASP A 140 -0.21 6.57 -9.44
C ASP A 140 -0.71 5.91 -8.14
N ILE A 141 -1.26 4.71 -8.21
CA ILE A 141 -1.73 4.03 -7.00
C ILE A 141 -0.58 3.65 -6.05
N GLY A 142 0.61 3.40 -6.58
CA GLY A 142 1.82 3.19 -5.79
C GLY A 142 2.23 4.45 -5.02
N PHE A 143 2.28 5.61 -5.68
CA PHE A 143 2.51 6.92 -5.05
C PHE A 143 1.38 7.37 -4.14
N SER A 144 0.16 6.94 -4.40
CA SER A 144 -1.02 7.27 -3.58
C SER A 144 -1.18 6.35 -2.37
N ASN A 145 -0.24 5.42 -2.15
CA ASN A 145 -0.19 4.62 -0.94
C ASN A 145 0.40 5.44 0.21
N VAL A 146 -0.44 5.87 1.12
CA VAL A 146 -0.04 6.74 2.24
C VAL A 146 0.79 6.02 3.32
N ASN A 147 0.88 4.68 3.29
CA ASN A 147 1.58 3.92 4.33
C ASN A 147 3.05 4.33 4.50
N PRO A 148 3.89 4.40 3.44
CA PRO A 148 5.27 4.82 3.59
C PRO A 148 5.40 6.23 4.18
N VAL A 149 4.57 7.17 3.73
CA VAL A 149 4.57 8.57 4.18
C VAL A 149 4.28 8.69 5.68
N ILE A 150 3.28 7.94 6.15
CA ILE A 150 2.83 8.04 7.55
C ILE A 150 3.69 7.17 8.45
N HIS A 151 3.83 5.92 8.08
CA HIS A 151 4.38 4.90 8.95
C HIS A 151 5.88 5.08 9.16
N VAL A 152 6.64 5.32 8.08
CA VAL A 152 8.09 5.28 8.15
C VAL A 152 8.65 6.44 8.97
N PRO A 153 8.36 7.72 8.66
CA PRO A 153 8.80 8.82 9.51
C PRO A 153 8.22 8.72 10.94
N GLY A 154 6.93 8.39 11.04
CA GLY A 154 6.24 8.28 12.32
C GLY A 154 6.87 7.25 13.26
N THR A 155 7.23 6.08 12.72
CA THR A 155 7.84 5.00 13.50
C THR A 155 9.31 5.30 13.84
N LEU A 156 10.10 5.73 12.85
CA LEU A 156 11.53 5.96 13.05
C LEU A 156 11.81 7.14 13.99
N LEU A 157 11.08 8.24 13.81
CA LEU A 157 11.27 9.44 14.64
C LEU A 157 10.53 9.34 15.98
N GLY A 158 9.46 8.56 16.04
CA GLY A 158 8.71 8.27 17.26
C GLY A 158 9.22 7.05 18.05
N VAL A 159 10.32 6.43 17.64
CA VAL A 159 10.81 5.16 18.21
C VAL A 159 11.01 5.20 19.73
N SER A 160 11.54 6.30 20.24
CA SER A 160 11.77 6.45 21.68
C SER A 160 10.48 6.34 22.50
N THR A 161 9.41 6.99 22.03
CA THR A 161 8.10 6.91 22.67
C THR A 161 7.47 5.54 22.46
N MET A 162 7.58 5.00 21.24
CA MET A 162 7.03 3.70 20.86
C MET A 162 7.60 2.54 21.70
N GLU A 163 8.92 2.49 21.88
CA GLU A 163 9.55 1.39 22.61
C GLU A 163 9.53 1.57 24.14
N ASN A 164 9.20 2.78 24.61
CA ASN A 164 9.15 3.12 26.04
C ASN A 164 7.78 3.67 26.49
N PHE A 165 6.70 3.43 25.72
CA PHE A 165 5.36 3.98 26.01
C PHE A 165 4.89 3.70 27.46
N ASN A 166 5.23 2.55 27.99
CA ASN A 166 4.82 2.13 29.33
C ASN A 166 5.58 2.91 30.44
N THR A 167 6.83 3.31 30.20
CA THR A 167 7.62 4.08 31.16
C THR A 167 7.53 5.58 30.95
N VAL A 168 7.46 6.04 29.69
CA VAL A 168 7.42 7.47 29.35
C VAL A 168 6.00 8.02 29.44
N LEU A 169 5.01 7.29 28.96
CA LEU A 169 3.61 7.71 28.95
C LEU A 169 2.76 7.06 30.05
N HIS A 170 3.34 6.09 30.78
CA HIS A 170 2.64 5.29 31.81
C HIS A 170 1.37 4.60 31.26
N MET A 171 1.41 4.17 29.99
CA MET A 171 0.29 3.54 29.28
C MET A 171 0.41 2.03 29.23
N ASN A 172 -0.72 1.36 29.07
CA ASN A 172 -0.79 -0.06 28.75
C ASN A 172 -0.73 -0.28 27.23
N LYS A 173 -0.45 -1.53 26.81
CA LYS A 173 -0.41 -1.90 25.38
C LYS A 173 -1.73 -1.64 24.66
N HIS A 174 -2.87 -1.76 25.36
CA HIS A 174 -4.20 -1.55 24.77
C HIS A 174 -4.50 -0.07 24.51
N ASP A 175 -3.81 0.82 25.18
CA ASP A 175 -4.08 2.27 25.14
C ASP A 175 -3.10 3.02 24.23
N TYR A 176 -1.93 2.42 23.91
CA TYR A 176 -0.92 3.09 23.11
C TYR A 176 -1.17 2.90 21.61
N SER A 177 -1.16 4.00 20.88
CA SER A 177 -1.11 4.05 19.42
C SER A 177 -0.05 5.05 18.96
N ILE A 178 0.77 4.69 17.98
CA ILE A 178 1.77 5.59 17.40
C ILE A 178 1.11 6.87 16.85
N TYR A 179 -0.05 6.74 16.23
CA TYR A 179 -0.78 7.85 15.62
C TYR A 179 -1.20 8.91 16.64
N SER A 180 -1.65 8.47 17.82
CA SER A 180 -2.16 9.37 18.85
C SER A 180 -1.09 9.85 19.83
N HIS A 181 0.01 9.10 19.99
CA HIS A 181 0.93 9.30 21.12
C HIS A 181 2.37 9.60 20.71
N SER A 182 2.77 9.25 19.47
CA SER A 182 4.12 9.52 18.99
C SER A 182 4.19 10.63 17.94
N PHE A 183 3.13 10.86 17.20
CA PHE A 183 3.13 11.91 16.19
C PHE A 183 3.14 13.29 16.84
N CYS A 184 3.92 14.21 16.27
CA CYS A 184 4.03 15.59 16.71
C CYS A 184 4.26 16.49 15.48
N PRO A 185 4.12 17.83 15.61
CA PRO A 185 4.27 18.75 14.47
C PRO A 185 5.58 18.60 13.72
N SER A 186 6.70 18.29 14.39
CA SER A 186 7.99 18.09 13.71
C SER A 186 8.03 16.80 12.88
N ILE A 187 7.37 15.73 13.32
CA ILE A 187 7.22 14.51 12.53
C ILE A 187 6.31 14.75 11.33
N SER A 188 5.21 15.49 11.52
CA SER A 188 4.31 15.87 10.43
C SER A 188 5.01 16.70 9.34
N GLU A 189 5.96 17.56 9.72
CA GLU A 189 6.78 18.29 8.74
C GLU A 189 7.65 17.34 7.92
N VAL A 190 8.24 16.31 8.54
CA VAL A 190 9.02 15.29 7.81
C VAL A 190 8.13 14.46 6.90
N GLN A 191 6.94 14.06 7.35
CA GLN A 191 5.96 13.36 6.52
C GLN A 191 5.55 14.20 5.31
N TYR A 192 5.30 15.49 5.50
CA TYR A 192 4.97 16.39 4.39
C TYR A 192 6.14 16.56 3.41
N GLN A 193 7.38 16.65 3.88
CA GLN A 193 8.55 16.71 2.99
C GLN A 193 8.76 15.39 2.25
N PHE A 194 8.53 14.26 2.90
CA PHE A 194 8.53 12.94 2.24
C PHE A 194 7.51 12.91 1.08
N TYR A 195 6.28 13.33 1.33
CA TYR A 195 5.23 13.42 0.32
C TYR A 195 5.59 14.39 -0.83
N ASN A 196 6.27 15.51 -0.55
CA ASN A 196 6.75 16.41 -1.61
C ASN A 196 7.80 15.74 -2.52
N GLU A 197 8.62 14.84 -1.99
CA GLU A 197 9.55 14.05 -2.82
C GLU A 197 8.77 13.06 -3.71
N GLU A 198 7.71 12.43 -3.22
CA GLU A 198 6.81 11.60 -4.04
C GLU A 198 6.11 12.41 -5.15
N ILE A 199 5.62 13.61 -4.85
CA ILE A 199 5.06 14.53 -5.86
C ILE A 199 6.10 14.85 -6.93
N ALA A 200 7.34 15.14 -6.54
CA ALA A 200 8.40 15.44 -7.49
C ALA A 200 8.71 14.24 -8.40
N LEU A 201 8.71 13.01 -7.84
CA LEU A 201 8.87 11.79 -8.61
C LEU A 201 7.71 11.56 -9.59
N ALA A 202 6.48 11.66 -9.13
CA ALA A 202 5.29 11.50 -9.96
C ALA A 202 5.29 12.49 -11.15
N ASN A 203 5.60 13.76 -10.88
CA ASN A 203 5.72 14.80 -11.89
C ASN A 203 6.84 14.52 -12.90
N ALA A 204 8.01 14.07 -12.46
CA ALA A 204 9.14 13.77 -13.35
C ALA A 204 8.82 12.58 -14.27
N ILE A 205 8.12 11.57 -13.77
CA ILE A 205 7.67 10.42 -14.53
C ILE A 205 6.50 10.81 -15.45
N GLY A 206 5.62 11.70 -15.00
CA GLY A 206 4.39 12.10 -15.69
C GLY A 206 3.22 11.19 -15.37
N VAL A 207 3.10 10.79 -14.11
CA VAL A 207 1.97 10.01 -13.55
C VAL A 207 1.30 10.80 -12.43
N GLY A 208 0.07 10.39 -12.08
CA GLY A 208 -0.68 11.00 -10.98
C GLY A 208 -0.17 10.61 -9.59
N ILE A 209 -0.70 11.30 -8.61
CA ILE A 209 -0.59 10.99 -7.18
C ILE A 209 -1.81 11.58 -6.48
N GLN A 210 -2.29 10.92 -5.42
CA GLN A 210 -3.36 11.45 -4.57
C GLN A 210 -2.95 12.80 -3.98
N PRO A 211 -3.70 13.89 -4.24
CA PRO A 211 -3.40 15.19 -3.65
C PRO A 211 -3.81 15.20 -2.16
N PHE A 212 -2.95 15.78 -1.33
CA PHE A 212 -3.25 16.10 0.06
C PHE A 212 -2.82 17.52 0.37
N ASP A 213 -3.69 18.28 1.02
CA ASP A 213 -3.35 19.60 1.52
C ASP A 213 -2.35 19.52 2.66
N LYS A 214 -1.48 20.53 2.79
CA LYS A 214 -0.45 20.55 3.83
C LYS A 214 -1.04 20.38 5.24
N GLU A 215 -2.17 21.00 5.49
CA GLU A 215 -2.88 21.01 6.76
C GLU A 215 -3.28 19.61 7.22
N VAL A 216 -3.53 18.70 6.29
CA VAL A 216 -3.89 17.30 6.60
C VAL A 216 -2.77 16.59 7.37
N PHE A 217 -1.51 16.89 7.08
CA PHE A 217 -0.35 16.29 7.76
C PHE A 217 -0.22 16.73 9.22
N TYR A 218 -0.80 17.87 9.59
CA TYR A 218 -0.73 18.43 10.95
C TYR A 218 -1.93 18.07 11.83
N GLN A 219 -2.88 17.34 11.30
CA GLN A 219 -3.96 16.81 12.10
C GLN A 219 -3.44 15.70 13.03
N ARG A 220 -4.10 15.53 14.19
CA ARG A 220 -3.71 14.51 15.18
C ARG A 220 -3.56 13.11 14.59
N THR A 221 -4.28 12.85 13.52
CA THR A 221 -4.34 11.57 12.80
C THR A 221 -3.54 11.56 11.52
N SER A 222 -2.80 12.65 11.25
CA SER A 222 -2.07 12.86 10.00
C SER A 222 -2.97 12.65 8.77
N VAL A 223 -2.42 12.22 7.64
CA VAL A 223 -3.18 11.94 6.40
C VAL A 223 -4.24 10.83 6.54
N LEU A 224 -4.26 10.11 7.64
CA LEU A 224 -5.36 9.19 7.98
C LEU A 224 -6.60 9.90 8.56
N GLY A 225 -6.58 11.23 8.70
CA GLY A 225 -7.68 12.01 9.24
C GLY A 225 -8.93 12.00 8.35
N GLN A 226 -9.47 13.16 8.09
CA GLN A 226 -10.80 13.35 7.50
C GLN A 226 -11.02 12.66 6.14
N GLU A 227 -10.02 12.56 5.27
CA GLU A 227 -10.21 11.98 3.94
C GLU A 227 -10.26 10.45 3.92
N TYR A 228 -9.66 9.80 4.90
CA TYR A 228 -9.63 8.34 4.99
C TYR A 228 -10.56 7.77 6.06
N MET A 229 -10.84 8.56 7.11
CA MET A 229 -11.56 8.10 8.29
C MET A 229 -12.88 8.86 8.51
N GLY A 230 -13.23 9.73 7.62
CA GLY A 230 -14.43 10.55 7.41
C GLY A 230 -15.36 10.81 8.59
N GLU A 231 -15.43 12.06 9.02
CA GLU A 231 -16.66 12.59 9.61
C GLU A 231 -17.78 12.45 8.56
N GLY A 232 -18.81 11.69 8.85
CA GLY A 232 -19.96 11.55 7.96
C GLY A 232 -20.06 10.23 7.20
N CYS A 233 -19.29 9.24 7.56
CA CYS A 233 -19.54 7.89 7.12
C CYS A 233 -20.82 7.37 7.78
N ASP A 234 -21.96 7.44 7.06
CA ASP A 234 -23.29 6.98 7.54
C ASP A 234 -23.41 5.45 7.72
N VAL A 235 -22.31 4.75 7.83
CA VAL A 235 -22.37 3.38 8.30
C VAL A 235 -22.50 3.44 9.80
N PRO A 236 -23.52 2.79 10.37
CA PRO A 236 -23.67 2.70 11.81
C PRO A 236 -22.47 1.92 12.36
N PHE A 237 -21.42 2.65 12.70
CA PHE A 237 -20.52 2.20 13.72
C PHE A 237 -21.27 2.38 15.02
N ASP A 238 -21.13 1.41 15.92
CA ASP A 238 -21.67 1.47 17.27
C ASP A 238 -21.38 2.85 17.86
N GLU A 239 -22.34 3.46 18.55
CA GLU A 239 -22.20 4.81 19.13
C GLU A 239 -21.00 4.94 20.08
N GLU A 240 -20.42 3.83 20.52
CA GLU A 240 -19.21 3.73 21.33
C GLU A 240 -17.89 3.74 20.51
N TRP A 241 -17.96 3.88 19.18
CA TRP A 241 -16.75 3.87 18.37
C TRP A 241 -15.97 5.18 18.50
N GLU A 242 -15.07 5.21 19.45
CA GLU A 242 -13.97 6.16 19.44
C GLU A 242 -13.03 5.79 18.27
N VAL A 243 -12.59 6.76 17.48
CA VAL A 243 -11.60 6.62 16.42
C VAL A 243 -10.33 5.99 17.00
N GLY A 244 -10.37 4.69 17.17
CA GLY A 244 -9.28 3.87 17.68
C GLY A 244 -8.39 3.47 16.51
N TYR A 245 -7.38 4.28 16.21
CA TYR A 245 -6.27 3.80 15.40
C TYR A 245 -5.66 2.62 16.12
N GLY A 246 -5.69 1.44 15.57
CA GLY A 246 -5.22 0.23 16.22
C GLY A 246 -4.00 0.43 17.13
N THR A 247 -3.93 -0.34 18.18
CA THR A 247 -2.85 -0.27 19.16
C THR A 247 -1.48 -0.57 18.55
N GLY A 248 -0.44 0.00 19.09
CA GLY A 248 0.95 -0.17 18.66
C GLY A 248 1.36 0.70 17.48
N PRO A 249 2.40 0.31 16.74
CA PRO A 249 3.35 -0.77 17.05
C PRO A 249 4.17 -0.53 18.33
N PHE A 250 4.87 -1.55 18.82
CA PHE A 250 5.60 -1.51 20.10
C PHE A 250 7.10 -1.70 19.95
N THR A 251 7.58 -2.00 18.77
CA THR A 251 8.98 -2.22 18.43
C THR A 251 9.27 -1.73 17.02
N ILE A 252 10.53 -1.43 16.76
CA ILE A 252 10.98 -1.03 15.42
C ILE A 252 10.85 -2.18 14.40
N GLN A 253 10.85 -3.43 14.84
CA GLN A 253 10.67 -4.61 13.99
C GLN A 253 9.19 -4.89 13.73
N ASN A 254 8.51 -3.96 13.07
CA ASN A 254 7.13 -4.08 12.66
C ASN A 254 6.98 -3.73 11.17
N ARG A 255 5.83 -4.05 10.59
CA ARG A 255 5.58 -3.89 9.15
C ARG A 255 5.69 -2.45 8.66
N TYR A 256 5.46 -1.46 9.51
CA TYR A 256 5.62 -0.04 9.16
C TYR A 256 7.06 0.33 8.78
N VAL A 257 8.03 -0.51 9.15
CA VAL A 257 9.42 -0.36 8.73
C VAL A 257 9.86 -1.55 7.89
N THR A 258 9.60 -2.79 8.33
CA THR A 258 10.13 -3.99 7.65
C THR A 258 9.45 -4.30 6.32
N GLU A 259 8.34 -3.66 6.00
CA GLU A 259 7.66 -3.74 4.70
C GLU A 259 7.71 -2.40 3.96
N ASP A 260 7.33 -1.29 4.60
CA ASP A 260 7.19 -0.01 3.91
C ASP A 260 8.55 0.58 3.48
N VAL A 261 9.63 0.32 4.21
CA VAL A 261 10.96 0.76 3.79
C VAL A 261 11.47 0.00 2.57
N PRO A 262 11.56 -1.35 2.58
CA PRO A 262 12.10 -2.07 1.42
C PRO A 262 11.17 -2.07 0.21
N VAL A 263 9.88 -1.91 0.37
CA VAL A 263 8.92 -1.90 -0.75
C VAL A 263 8.61 -0.49 -1.21
N GLY A 264 8.13 0.39 -0.32
CA GLY A 264 7.77 1.77 -0.65
C GLY A 264 9.00 2.64 -0.86
N CYS A 265 9.71 2.97 0.23
CA CYS A 265 10.83 3.91 0.18
C CYS A 265 11.91 3.51 -0.82
N HIS A 266 12.25 2.23 -0.91
CA HIS A 266 13.30 1.78 -1.83
C HIS A 266 12.90 1.94 -3.30
N VAL A 267 11.65 1.68 -3.67
CA VAL A 267 11.16 1.92 -5.03
C VAL A 267 11.21 3.42 -5.38
N TYR A 268 10.84 4.30 -4.44
CA TYR A 268 10.96 5.75 -4.64
C TYR A 268 12.42 6.20 -4.81
N HIS A 269 13.34 5.65 -4.01
CA HIS A 269 14.78 5.88 -4.19
C HIS A 269 15.27 5.47 -5.59
N GLU A 270 14.92 4.27 -6.04
CA GLU A 270 15.31 3.75 -7.36
C GLU A 270 14.73 4.61 -8.51
N LEU A 271 13.46 5.03 -8.39
CA LEU A 271 12.83 5.96 -9.33
C LEU A 271 13.52 7.33 -9.31
N GLY A 272 13.90 7.82 -8.12
CA GLY A 272 14.66 9.06 -7.96
C GLY A 272 15.99 9.03 -8.71
N LYS A 273 16.76 7.95 -8.53
CA LYS A 273 18.02 7.73 -9.26
C LYS A 273 17.78 7.68 -10.78
N LYS A 274 16.77 6.95 -11.20
CA LYS A 274 16.45 6.72 -12.61
C LYS A 274 16.04 8.01 -13.32
N PHE A 275 15.20 8.83 -12.70
CA PHE A 275 14.62 10.05 -13.31
C PHE A 275 15.32 11.33 -12.86
N GLY A 276 16.40 11.24 -12.09
CA GLY A 276 17.19 12.39 -11.66
C GLY A 276 16.50 13.28 -10.62
N VAL A 277 15.62 12.72 -9.81
CA VAL A 277 14.91 13.43 -8.74
C VAL A 277 15.56 13.11 -7.40
N PRO A 278 16.10 14.10 -6.67
CA PRO A 278 16.66 13.86 -5.33
C PRO A 278 15.57 13.44 -4.32
N THR A 279 15.87 12.44 -3.50
CA THR A 279 14.97 11.91 -2.48
C THR A 279 15.65 11.88 -1.08
N PRO A 280 16.18 13.02 -0.58
CA PRO A 280 17.01 13.02 0.62
C PRO A 280 16.26 12.62 1.89
N ILE A 281 14.98 12.92 2.02
CA ILE A 281 14.18 12.49 3.18
C ILE A 281 13.90 10.99 3.10
N ILE A 282 13.46 10.50 1.95
CA ILE A 282 13.22 9.07 1.72
C ILE A 282 14.51 8.26 1.95
N ASP A 283 15.64 8.71 1.40
CA ASP A 283 16.95 8.06 1.58
C ASP A 283 17.37 8.03 3.06
N SER A 284 17.13 9.11 3.79
CA SER A 284 17.39 9.18 5.23
C SER A 284 16.56 8.17 6.02
N MET A 285 15.32 7.97 5.64
CA MET A 285 14.43 6.97 6.26
C MET A 285 14.94 5.54 5.98
N ILE A 286 15.41 5.26 4.77
CA ILE A 286 16.01 3.96 4.43
C ILE A 286 17.26 3.70 5.29
N VAL A 287 18.15 4.69 5.41
CA VAL A 287 19.37 4.60 6.25
C VAL A 287 19.02 4.34 7.70
N LEU A 288 18.14 5.17 8.29
CA LEU A 288 17.75 5.06 9.70
C LEU A 288 17.05 3.72 9.99
N GLY A 289 16.11 3.32 9.14
CA GLY A 289 15.42 2.04 9.25
C GLY A 289 16.40 0.86 9.17
N GLY A 290 17.35 0.95 8.25
CA GLY A 290 18.40 -0.06 8.08
C GLY A 290 19.29 -0.20 9.31
N VAL A 291 19.77 0.91 9.87
CA VAL A 291 20.60 0.92 11.09
C VAL A 291 19.83 0.33 12.28
N MET A 292 18.59 0.77 12.49
CA MET A 292 17.76 0.32 13.63
C MET A 292 17.40 -1.16 13.53
N ASN A 293 17.13 -1.68 12.31
CA ASN A 293 16.77 -3.08 12.06
C ASN A 293 17.97 -3.98 11.73
N LYS A 294 19.20 -3.42 11.70
CA LYS A 294 20.43 -4.14 11.32
C LYS A 294 20.31 -4.84 9.96
N THR A 295 19.70 -4.16 9.00
CA THR A 295 19.40 -4.67 7.66
C THR A 295 19.85 -3.64 6.64
N ASP A 296 20.51 -4.07 5.56
CA ASP A 296 20.78 -3.21 4.42
C ASP A 296 19.52 -3.18 3.51
N TYR A 297 18.73 -2.14 3.66
CA TYR A 297 17.52 -1.98 2.83
C TYR A 297 17.81 -1.46 1.43
N PHE A 298 18.98 -0.88 1.16
CA PHE A 298 19.39 -0.57 -0.21
C PHE A 298 19.76 -1.82 -1.00
N GLU A 299 20.27 -2.86 -0.33
CA GLU A 299 20.56 -4.14 -0.96
C GLU A 299 19.30 -5.01 -1.10
N SER A 300 18.52 -5.11 -0.02
CA SER A 300 17.38 -6.04 0.10
C SER A 300 16.05 -5.47 -0.37
N GLY A 301 15.96 -4.18 -0.70
CA GLY A 301 14.75 -3.52 -1.15
C GLY A 301 14.28 -3.97 -2.54
N LEU A 302 13.01 -3.74 -2.82
CA LEU A 302 12.38 -4.06 -4.10
C LEU A 302 12.94 -3.15 -5.19
N LYS A 303 13.56 -3.73 -6.20
CA LYS A 303 14.22 -3.01 -7.30
C LYS A 303 13.29 -2.83 -8.49
N LEU A 304 13.58 -1.84 -9.34
CA LEU A 304 12.81 -1.63 -10.57
C LEU A 304 12.92 -2.82 -11.54
N GLU A 305 14.03 -3.56 -11.50
CA GLU A 305 14.23 -4.82 -12.23
C GLU A 305 13.25 -5.89 -11.77
N ASP A 306 12.95 -5.97 -10.46
CA ASP A 306 11.98 -6.92 -9.89
C ASP A 306 10.55 -6.62 -10.33
N LEU A 307 10.31 -5.37 -10.72
CA LEU A 307 9.05 -4.88 -11.26
C LEU A 307 8.99 -4.97 -12.80
N GLY A 308 10.11 -5.29 -13.45
CA GLY A 308 10.22 -5.38 -14.90
C GLY A 308 10.23 -4.03 -15.63
N ILE A 309 10.58 -2.94 -14.92
CA ILE A 309 10.61 -1.57 -15.46
C ILE A 309 11.99 -0.90 -15.36
N GLY A 310 12.98 -1.59 -14.82
CA GLY A 310 14.32 -1.05 -14.60
C GLY A 310 15.04 -0.57 -15.86
N HIS A 311 14.83 -1.24 -16.98
CA HIS A 311 15.46 -0.92 -18.28
C HIS A 311 14.69 0.16 -19.08
N MET A 312 13.43 0.45 -18.75
CA MET A 312 12.57 1.35 -19.52
C MET A 312 12.96 2.81 -19.31
N ASP A 313 13.10 3.58 -20.37
CA ASP A 313 13.06 5.03 -20.28
C ASP A 313 11.63 5.54 -20.00
N LYS A 314 11.46 6.85 -19.92
CA LYS A 314 10.17 7.46 -19.61
C LYS A 314 9.08 7.10 -20.64
N GLU A 315 9.41 7.15 -21.92
CA GLU A 315 8.46 6.91 -23.01
C GLU A 315 8.02 5.44 -23.02
N ALA A 316 8.97 4.52 -22.91
CA ALA A 316 8.71 3.10 -22.82
C ALA A 316 7.88 2.73 -21.57
N LEU A 317 8.22 3.35 -20.43
CA LEU A 317 7.48 3.15 -19.19
C LEU A 317 6.01 3.60 -19.33
N LEU A 318 5.78 4.79 -19.84
CA LEU A 318 4.42 5.30 -20.04
C LEU A 318 3.63 4.48 -21.08
N ALA A 319 4.26 4.04 -22.16
CA ALA A 319 3.65 3.15 -23.14
C ALA A 319 3.27 1.80 -22.51
N TYR A 320 4.15 1.26 -21.66
CA TYR A 320 3.86 0.02 -20.92
C TYR A 320 2.68 0.18 -19.95
N LEU A 321 2.68 1.25 -19.17
CA LEU A 321 1.62 1.51 -18.19
C LEU A 321 0.26 1.72 -18.86
N ASN A 322 0.22 2.50 -19.94
CA ASN A 322 -1.04 2.89 -20.58
C ASN A 322 -1.53 1.84 -21.59
N GLU A 323 -0.66 1.28 -22.41
CA GLU A 323 -1.02 0.47 -23.57
C GLU A 323 -0.57 -1.00 -23.44
N GLY A 324 0.22 -1.32 -22.42
CA GLY A 324 0.79 -2.66 -22.24
C GLY A 324 1.93 -2.99 -23.22
N VAL A 325 2.46 -2.00 -23.91
CA VAL A 325 3.57 -2.18 -24.84
C VAL A 325 4.86 -2.38 -24.06
N TYR A 326 5.30 -3.64 -23.96
CA TYR A 326 6.53 -4.00 -23.30
C TYR A 326 7.69 -4.04 -24.31
N THR A 327 8.74 -3.29 -24.03
CA THR A 327 10.00 -3.29 -24.79
C THR A 327 11.08 -3.96 -23.96
N GLU A 328 11.82 -4.91 -24.55
CA GLU A 328 12.96 -5.60 -23.91
C GLU A 328 14.20 -4.71 -23.84
#